data_90c3a80f34d67ee6206682d8b1dae8c3
#
_entry.id   90c3a80f34d67ee6206682d8b1dae8c3
#
_cell.length_a   1.000
_cell.length_b   1.000
_cell.length_c   1.000
_cell.angle_alpha   90.00
_cell.angle_beta   90.00
_cell.angle_gamma   90.00
#
_symmetry.space_group_name_H-M   'P 1'
#
loop_
_entity.id
_entity.type
_entity.pdbx_description
1 polymer ?
#
loop_
_entity_poly.entity_id
_entity_poly.type
_entity_poly.pdbx_seq_one_letter_code
_entity_poly.pdbx_strand_id
1 'polypeptide(L)'
;MADAARQPYARDPYLDWARAQGVPIVEDFCIDIRRVPVAPWARYGMNGALCHLKGRDDCLTVFAFELPPGGRSAPLHHLYEEVIYVISGHGSTAVALADGNKHTFEWGPKSLFSVPLNATYQHFNGSGREPARLASTNNIVFVMSRFRNEDFVFGCPMPFPERAGGQNYFAGDGEFIGIRPGRHQWETNFVPDISAFELKKWDARGAGGSNLRFMLADNTIGCHSSEMPVGTYKKGHRHYDGVCVFAVTGKGYSLLWHEDDADFTRIDWEHGCIYCPPESMFHQHFNTADHPSRYLALQVGTIRYPLTRIKRAMWDVEVDKNVEDGGAQVEYRDQDPRIHDIWLAEIAKTGVTSGMARFIDESRLVKTSA
;
A
#
# COMPACT_ATOMS: atom_id res chain seq x y z
N MET A 1 18.26 7.11 15.52
CA MET A 1 18.29 8.55 15.82
C MET A 1 17.97 8.73 17.27
N ALA A 2 18.79 9.51 18.01
CA ALA A 2 18.46 9.84 19.39
C ALA A 2 17.06 10.49 19.40
N ASP A 3 16.24 10.10 20.39
CA ASP A 3 14.98 10.75 20.73
C ASP A 3 15.20 12.27 20.69
N ALA A 4 14.83 12.92 19.58
CA ALA A 4 14.85 14.36 19.52
C ALA A 4 13.97 14.80 20.66
N ALA A 5 14.53 15.47 21.66
CA ALA A 5 13.89 15.80 22.92
C ALA A 5 12.49 16.35 22.61
N ARG A 6 11.49 15.51 22.80
CA ARG A 6 10.08 15.83 22.52
C ARG A 6 9.78 17.11 23.25
N GLN A 7 9.38 18.14 22.53
CA GLN A 7 8.94 19.39 23.18
C GLN A 7 7.98 18.99 24.32
N PRO A 8 8.23 19.36 25.57
CA PRO A 8 7.40 18.88 26.71
C PRO A 8 5.90 19.14 26.55
N TYR A 9 5.55 20.06 25.66
CA TYR A 9 4.19 20.45 25.34
C TYR A 9 3.57 19.64 24.20
N ALA A 10 4.38 19.11 23.28
CA ALA A 10 3.90 18.31 22.15
C ALA A 10 3.49 16.91 22.60
N ARG A 11 2.34 16.45 22.14
CA ARG A 11 1.82 15.11 22.41
C ARG A 11 1.55 14.39 21.11
N ASP A 12 1.77 13.08 21.13
CA ASP A 12 1.42 12.17 20.06
C ASP A 12 0.55 11.04 20.62
N PRO A 13 -0.77 11.20 20.57
CA PRO A 13 -1.69 10.23 21.17
C PRO A 13 -1.59 8.84 20.53
N TYR A 14 -1.30 8.76 19.24
CA TYR A 14 -1.09 7.48 18.57
C TYR A 14 0.18 6.78 19.07
N LEU A 15 1.31 7.45 19.13
CA LEU A 15 2.54 6.84 19.64
C LEU A 15 2.46 6.48 21.12
N ASP A 16 1.74 7.25 21.92
CA ASP A 16 1.49 6.92 23.32
C ASP A 16 0.64 5.63 23.42
N TRP A 17 -0.41 5.51 22.61
CA TRP A 17 -1.20 4.29 22.47
C TRP A 17 -0.35 3.11 21.96
N ALA A 18 0.41 3.29 20.91
CA ALA A 18 1.23 2.25 20.28
C ALA A 18 2.23 1.64 21.27
N ARG A 19 2.92 2.47 22.05
CA ARG A 19 3.85 2.05 23.09
C ARG A 19 3.16 1.27 24.23
N ALA A 20 1.94 1.64 24.57
CA ALA A 20 1.15 0.98 25.61
C ALA A 20 0.66 -0.42 25.20
N GLN A 21 0.68 -0.78 23.90
CA GLN A 21 0.23 -2.08 23.44
C GLN A 21 1.18 -3.23 23.81
N GLY A 22 2.44 -2.95 24.15
CA GLY A 22 3.40 -3.96 24.61
C GLY A 22 3.85 -4.96 23.54
N VAL A 23 3.63 -4.66 22.25
CA VAL A 23 4.09 -5.46 21.11
C VAL A 23 5.29 -4.81 20.44
N PRO A 24 6.07 -5.54 19.62
CA PRO A 24 7.20 -4.97 18.90
C PRO A 24 6.77 -3.78 18.04
N ILE A 25 7.61 -2.74 18.03
CA ILE A 25 7.53 -1.62 17.09
C ILE A 25 8.76 -1.70 16.21
N VAL A 26 8.55 -1.91 14.91
CA VAL A 26 9.60 -1.94 13.90
C VAL A 26 9.53 -0.65 13.09
N GLU A 27 10.66 0.05 12.99
CA GLU A 27 10.74 1.30 12.25
C GLU A 27 11.88 1.25 11.24
N ASP A 28 11.54 1.34 9.95
CA ASP A 28 12.52 1.42 8.86
C ASP A 28 11.93 2.08 7.60
N PHE A 29 12.78 2.38 6.60
CA PHE A 29 12.34 2.85 5.28
C PHE A 29 11.66 1.74 4.48
N CYS A 30 12.14 0.50 4.60
CA CYS A 30 11.56 -0.68 3.96
C CYS A 30 11.50 -1.81 4.97
N ILE A 31 10.32 -2.39 5.15
CA ILE A 31 10.07 -3.46 6.12
C ILE A 31 9.61 -4.71 5.37
N ASP A 32 10.32 -5.83 5.56
CA ASP A 32 9.87 -7.14 5.10
C ASP A 32 8.88 -7.73 6.11
N ILE A 33 7.60 -7.64 5.82
CA ILE A 33 6.53 -8.12 6.71
C ILE A 33 6.63 -9.62 7.01
N ARG A 34 7.25 -10.42 6.13
CA ARG A 34 7.48 -11.85 6.35
C ARG A 34 8.38 -12.12 7.57
N ARG A 35 9.24 -11.17 7.91
CA ARG A 35 10.32 -11.29 8.92
C ARG A 35 10.10 -10.43 10.16
N VAL A 36 9.06 -9.62 10.19
CA VAL A 36 8.76 -8.77 11.35
C VAL A 36 8.57 -9.66 12.59
N PRO A 37 9.30 -9.39 13.69
CA PRO A 37 9.06 -10.07 14.96
C PRO A 37 7.65 -9.70 15.49
N VAL A 38 6.90 -10.68 15.93
CA VAL A 38 5.56 -10.49 16.49
C VAL A 38 5.50 -11.03 17.91
N ALA A 39 4.61 -10.47 18.72
CA ALA A 39 4.34 -10.92 20.10
C ALA A 39 2.82 -10.99 20.34
N PRO A 40 2.36 -11.72 21.37
CA PRO A 40 0.94 -11.78 21.71
C PRO A 40 0.36 -10.38 21.90
N TRP A 41 -0.67 -10.06 21.11
CA TRP A 41 -1.37 -8.78 21.19
C TRP A 41 -2.78 -8.99 21.73
N ALA A 42 -2.95 -8.76 23.03
CA ALA A 42 -4.16 -9.11 23.77
C ALA A 42 -5.43 -8.52 23.14
N ARG A 43 -5.37 -7.27 22.67
CA ARG A 43 -6.51 -6.60 22.01
C ARG A 43 -7.04 -7.36 20.80
N TYR A 44 -6.15 -7.88 19.98
CA TYR A 44 -6.51 -8.57 18.73
C TYR A 44 -6.64 -10.09 18.89
N GLY A 45 -6.22 -10.65 20.04
CA GLY A 45 -6.28 -12.08 20.32
C GLY A 45 -5.38 -12.93 19.41
N MET A 46 -4.36 -12.32 18.81
CA MET A 46 -3.37 -12.94 17.93
C MET A 46 -2.00 -12.28 18.15
N ASN A 47 -0.96 -12.82 17.54
CA ASN A 47 0.34 -12.17 17.58
C ASN A 47 0.36 -10.95 16.65
N GLY A 48 1.13 -9.92 17.00
CA GLY A 48 1.27 -8.76 16.14
C GLY A 48 2.46 -7.87 16.46
N ALA A 49 2.66 -6.89 15.57
CA ALA A 49 3.64 -5.83 15.68
C ALA A 49 3.16 -4.59 14.96
N LEU A 50 3.68 -3.44 15.36
CA LEU A 50 3.49 -2.16 14.68
C LEU A 50 4.68 -1.91 13.75
N CYS A 51 4.39 -1.54 12.50
CA CYS A 51 5.39 -1.25 11.47
C CYS A 51 5.29 0.22 11.08
N HIS A 52 6.25 1.02 11.51
CA HIS A 52 6.32 2.44 11.22
C HIS A 52 7.29 2.67 10.05
N LEU A 53 6.77 3.01 8.89
CA LEU A 53 7.58 3.34 7.72
C LEU A 53 8.14 4.76 7.86
N LYS A 54 9.44 4.94 7.81
CA LYS A 54 10.10 6.24 8.01
C LYS A 54 9.72 7.30 6.97
N GLY A 55 9.30 6.88 5.77
CA GLY A 55 8.84 7.78 4.72
C GLY A 55 7.36 8.15 4.78
N ARG A 56 6.60 7.55 5.72
CA ARG A 56 5.18 7.84 5.86
C ARG A 56 4.94 9.26 6.40
N ASP A 57 3.83 9.86 6.01
CA ASP A 57 3.20 10.90 6.79
C ASP A 57 2.43 10.26 7.98
N ASP A 58 1.95 11.06 8.90
CA ASP A 58 1.27 10.56 10.10
C ASP A 58 -0.22 10.21 9.87
N CYS A 59 -0.55 9.67 8.69
CA CYS A 59 -1.93 9.33 8.31
C CYS A 59 -2.20 7.83 8.24
N LEU A 60 -1.21 7.02 7.83
CA LEU A 60 -1.32 5.57 7.73
C LEU A 60 -0.23 4.88 8.54
N THR A 61 -0.54 3.69 9.03
CA THR A 61 0.42 2.77 9.64
C THR A 61 0.16 1.35 9.18
N VAL A 62 1.07 0.43 9.50
CA VAL A 62 0.94 -0.97 9.14
C VAL A 62 1.03 -1.83 10.39
N PHE A 63 0.09 -2.77 10.55
CA PHE A 63 0.20 -3.83 11.55
C PHE A 63 0.58 -5.13 10.85
N ALA A 64 1.59 -5.80 11.37
CA ALA A 64 1.88 -7.18 11.01
C ALA A 64 1.15 -8.08 12.00
N PHE A 65 0.22 -8.91 11.53
CA PHE A 65 -0.50 -9.88 12.33
C PHE A 65 -0.06 -11.31 12.00
N GLU A 66 -0.10 -12.17 12.99
CA GLU A 66 0.14 -13.59 12.83
C GLU A 66 -0.86 -14.42 13.65
N LEU A 67 -1.63 -15.23 12.94
CA LEU A 67 -2.51 -16.23 13.54
C LEU A 67 -1.74 -17.55 13.68
N PRO A 68 -1.59 -18.09 14.88
CA PRO A 68 -0.95 -19.39 15.06
C PRO A 68 -1.75 -20.52 14.37
N PRO A 69 -1.16 -21.70 14.14
CA PRO A 69 -1.87 -22.84 13.57
C PRO A 69 -3.18 -23.15 14.30
N GLY A 70 -4.28 -23.25 13.57
CA GLY A 70 -5.64 -23.45 14.10
C GLY A 70 -6.17 -22.33 14.99
N GLY A 71 -5.44 -21.21 15.06
CA GLY A 71 -5.79 -20.05 15.87
C GLY A 71 -6.87 -19.17 15.25
N ARG A 72 -7.39 -18.27 16.06
CA ARG A 72 -8.34 -17.25 15.65
C ARG A 72 -8.07 -15.94 16.36
N SER A 73 -8.43 -14.81 15.78
CA SER A 73 -8.41 -13.50 16.43
C SER A 73 -9.48 -13.41 17.52
N ALA A 74 -9.42 -12.39 18.37
CA ALA A 74 -10.62 -11.92 19.09
C ALA A 74 -11.69 -11.47 18.08
N PRO A 75 -12.98 -11.38 18.48
CA PRO A 75 -13.94 -10.58 17.74
C PRO A 75 -13.49 -9.12 17.75
N LEU A 76 -13.41 -8.50 16.58
CA LEU A 76 -12.85 -7.17 16.38
C LEU A 76 -13.93 -6.23 15.83
N HIS A 77 -13.93 -4.99 16.26
CA HIS A 77 -14.59 -3.86 15.61
C HIS A 77 -13.87 -2.57 16.01
N HIS A 78 -13.86 -1.58 15.14
CA HIS A 78 -13.15 -0.33 15.39
C HIS A 78 -13.56 0.77 14.42
N LEU A 79 -13.26 2.03 14.77
CA LEU A 79 -13.55 3.22 13.97
C LEU A 79 -12.43 3.61 13.00
N TYR A 80 -11.33 2.90 12.93
CA TYR A 80 -10.35 3.11 11.87
C TYR A 80 -10.63 2.19 10.68
N GLU A 81 -10.29 2.66 9.50
CA GLU A 81 -10.36 1.87 8.27
C GLU A 81 -9.06 1.08 8.09
N GLU A 82 -9.17 -0.08 7.47
CA GLU A 82 -8.00 -0.92 7.16
C GLU A 82 -8.16 -1.62 5.81
N VAL A 83 -7.03 -1.86 5.17
CA VAL A 83 -6.91 -2.75 4.02
C VAL A 83 -5.94 -3.87 4.41
N ILE A 84 -6.41 -5.09 4.36
CA ILE A 84 -5.66 -6.27 4.76
C ILE A 84 -5.13 -6.98 3.53
N TYR A 85 -3.82 -7.22 3.52
CA TYR A 85 -3.12 -8.01 2.52
C TYR A 85 -2.58 -9.30 3.16
N VAL A 86 -2.88 -10.44 2.56
CA VAL A 86 -2.42 -11.74 3.06
C VAL A 86 -1.02 -12.03 2.54
N ILE A 87 -0.05 -12.08 3.45
CA ILE A 87 1.36 -12.37 3.16
C ILE A 87 1.57 -13.87 2.96
N SER A 88 1.02 -14.70 3.87
CA SER A 88 1.17 -16.16 3.83
C SER A 88 0.07 -16.86 4.64
N GLY A 89 -0.09 -18.15 4.39
CA GLY A 89 -1.10 -18.97 5.07
C GLY A 89 -2.47 -18.89 4.40
N HIS A 90 -3.42 -19.66 4.91
CA HIS A 90 -4.79 -19.75 4.43
C HIS A 90 -5.75 -19.69 5.61
N GLY A 91 -6.87 -19.04 5.43
CA GLY A 91 -7.85 -18.91 6.49
C GLY A 91 -9.16 -18.34 5.99
N SER A 92 -9.95 -17.87 6.92
CA SER A 92 -11.22 -17.21 6.62
C SER A 92 -11.46 -16.01 7.53
N THR A 93 -12.36 -15.15 7.10
CA THR A 93 -12.85 -14.03 7.91
C THR A 93 -14.37 -14.09 7.92
N ALA A 94 -14.93 -14.09 9.13
CA ALA A 94 -16.36 -13.94 9.34
C ALA A 94 -16.66 -12.47 9.68
N VAL A 95 -17.64 -11.87 9.02
CA VAL A 95 -18.07 -10.47 9.20
C VAL A 95 -19.56 -10.46 9.54
N ALA A 96 -19.92 -9.73 10.59
CA ALA A 96 -21.32 -9.46 10.95
C ALA A 96 -21.61 -7.97 10.70
N LEU A 97 -22.57 -7.72 9.82
CA LEU A 97 -23.03 -6.39 9.47
C LEU A 97 -24.13 -5.89 10.40
N ALA A 98 -24.34 -4.59 10.41
CA ALA A 98 -25.33 -3.93 11.27
C ALA A 98 -26.78 -4.33 10.99
N ASP A 99 -27.07 -4.77 9.77
CA ASP A 99 -28.40 -5.27 9.34
C ASP A 99 -28.67 -6.73 9.76
N GLY A 100 -27.70 -7.36 10.44
CA GLY A 100 -27.77 -8.76 10.90
C GLY A 100 -27.24 -9.78 9.88
N ASN A 101 -26.90 -9.34 8.66
CA ASN A 101 -26.29 -10.22 7.68
C ASN A 101 -24.90 -10.65 8.12
N LYS A 102 -24.55 -11.89 7.80
CA LYS A 102 -23.22 -12.46 8.08
C LYS A 102 -22.60 -12.97 6.78
N HIS A 103 -21.34 -12.63 6.61
CA HIS A 103 -20.53 -13.07 5.49
C HIS A 103 -19.32 -13.82 6.01
N THR A 104 -18.93 -14.87 5.31
CA THR A 104 -17.65 -15.57 5.55
C THR A 104 -17.01 -15.81 4.21
N PHE A 105 -15.75 -15.46 4.11
CA PHE A 105 -14.96 -15.68 2.91
C PHE A 105 -13.59 -16.26 3.28
N GLU A 106 -13.09 -17.10 2.39
CA GLU A 106 -11.78 -17.74 2.53
C GLU A 106 -10.73 -16.92 1.80
N TRP A 107 -9.55 -16.82 2.41
CA TRP A 107 -8.40 -16.10 1.87
C TRP A 107 -7.13 -16.95 1.88
N GLY A 108 -6.24 -16.66 0.96
CA GLY A 108 -4.91 -17.25 0.85
C GLY A 108 -3.85 -16.18 0.57
N PRO A 109 -2.60 -16.58 0.31
CA PRO A 109 -1.54 -15.65 -0.03
C PRO A 109 -1.95 -14.74 -1.18
N LYS A 110 -1.68 -13.42 -1.04
CA LYS A 110 -2.02 -12.36 -2.00
C LYS A 110 -3.51 -11.99 -2.09
N SER A 111 -4.35 -12.55 -1.22
CA SER A 111 -5.69 -12.00 -1.03
C SER A 111 -5.62 -10.58 -0.48
N LEU A 112 -6.56 -9.74 -0.92
CA LEU A 112 -6.69 -8.35 -0.49
C LEU A 112 -8.14 -8.10 -0.11
N PHE A 113 -8.38 -7.56 1.08
CA PHE A 113 -9.74 -7.27 1.53
C PHE A 113 -9.81 -6.13 2.54
N SER A 114 -11.01 -5.64 2.75
CA SER A 114 -11.34 -4.71 3.81
C SER A 114 -12.67 -5.07 4.43
N VAL A 115 -12.83 -4.73 5.71
CA VAL A 115 -14.08 -4.91 6.44
C VAL A 115 -14.77 -3.55 6.53
N PRO A 116 -16.10 -3.48 6.35
CA PRO A 116 -16.84 -2.24 6.50
C PRO A 116 -16.61 -1.59 7.87
N LEU A 117 -16.53 -0.28 7.88
CA LEU A 117 -16.23 0.50 9.09
C LEU A 117 -17.12 0.05 10.27
N ASN A 118 -16.48 -0.26 11.39
CA ASN A 118 -17.11 -0.68 12.65
C ASN A 118 -18.00 -1.96 12.57
N ALA A 119 -17.92 -2.73 11.47
CA ALA A 119 -18.52 -4.07 11.45
C ALA A 119 -17.74 -4.99 12.39
N THR A 120 -18.45 -5.95 13.02
CA THR A 120 -17.78 -6.96 13.83
C THR A 120 -17.23 -8.07 12.95
N TYR A 121 -15.96 -8.41 13.14
CA TYR A 121 -15.33 -9.46 12.34
C TYR A 121 -14.34 -10.31 13.16
N GLN A 122 -14.00 -11.48 12.64
CA GLN A 122 -13.05 -12.40 13.26
C GLN A 122 -12.30 -13.17 12.18
N HIS A 123 -10.98 -13.28 12.35
CA HIS A 123 -10.12 -14.08 11.48
C HIS A 123 -9.88 -15.47 12.06
N PHE A 124 -9.77 -16.46 11.17
CA PHE A 124 -9.49 -17.86 11.50
C PHE A 124 -8.36 -18.38 10.62
N ASN A 125 -7.36 -19.01 11.22
CA ASN A 125 -6.34 -19.73 10.47
C ASN A 125 -6.87 -21.12 10.12
N GLY A 126 -6.99 -21.42 8.82
CA GLY A 126 -7.47 -22.71 8.32
C GLY A 126 -6.45 -23.83 8.38
N SER A 127 -5.18 -23.52 8.65
CA SER A 127 -4.09 -24.51 8.77
C SER A 127 -3.88 -24.91 10.24
N GLY A 128 -3.91 -26.21 10.52
CA GLY A 128 -3.52 -26.74 11.82
C GLY A 128 -2.00 -26.88 12.01
N ARG A 129 -1.17 -26.50 11.02
CA ARG A 129 0.28 -26.72 11.02
C ARG A 129 1.09 -25.44 10.82
N GLU A 130 0.60 -24.54 9.97
CA GLU A 130 1.33 -23.34 9.55
C GLU A 130 0.66 -22.08 10.07
N PRO A 131 1.40 -21.07 10.52
CA PRO A 131 0.84 -19.78 10.86
C PRO A 131 0.34 -19.06 9.60
N ALA A 132 -0.61 -18.16 9.77
CA ALA A 132 -1.05 -17.24 8.72
C ALA A 132 -0.60 -15.82 9.08
N ARG A 133 0.02 -15.12 8.11
CA ARG A 133 0.53 -13.77 8.30
C ARG A 133 -0.23 -12.77 7.42
N LEU A 134 -0.72 -11.72 8.06
CA LEU A 134 -1.49 -10.66 7.46
C LEU A 134 -0.78 -9.31 7.67
N ALA A 135 -0.95 -8.40 6.73
CA ALA A 135 -0.55 -7.00 6.88
C ALA A 135 -1.80 -6.12 6.79
N SER A 136 -2.09 -5.37 7.84
CA SER A 136 -3.16 -4.37 7.87
C SER A 136 -2.56 -2.98 7.67
N THR A 137 -2.80 -2.35 6.53
CA THR A 137 -2.54 -0.92 6.36
C THR A 137 -3.78 -0.17 6.79
N ASN A 138 -3.66 0.73 7.75
CA ASN A 138 -4.79 1.35 8.41
C ASN A 138 -4.54 2.82 8.79
N ASN A 139 -5.63 3.55 9.07
CA ASN A 139 -5.60 4.97 9.42
C ASN A 139 -5.81 5.24 10.92
N ILE A 140 -5.51 4.27 11.79
CA ILE A 140 -5.63 4.44 13.26
C ILE A 140 -4.80 5.62 13.78
N VAL A 141 -3.68 5.92 13.15
CA VAL A 141 -2.85 7.10 13.47
C VAL A 141 -3.72 8.35 13.50
N PHE A 142 -4.49 8.55 12.44
CA PHE A 142 -5.37 9.70 12.30
C PHE A 142 -6.54 9.66 13.28
N VAL A 143 -7.18 8.50 13.41
CA VAL A 143 -8.36 8.31 14.28
C VAL A 143 -7.99 8.46 15.75
N MET A 144 -6.90 7.83 16.20
CA MET A 144 -6.43 7.89 17.58
C MET A 144 -5.95 9.29 17.94
N SER A 145 -5.22 9.96 17.06
CA SER A 145 -4.76 11.33 17.28
C SER A 145 -5.93 12.32 17.35
N ARG A 146 -7.01 12.07 16.61
CA ARG A 146 -8.18 12.94 16.58
C ARG A 146 -9.06 12.79 17.82
N PHE A 147 -9.42 11.56 18.17
CA PHE A 147 -10.39 11.29 19.24
C PHE A 147 -9.73 11.13 20.62
N ARG A 148 -8.51 10.61 20.68
CA ARG A 148 -7.75 10.41 21.94
C ARG A 148 -8.53 9.63 23.00
N ASN A 149 -9.38 8.72 22.55
CA ASN A 149 -10.26 7.92 23.38
C ASN A 149 -10.33 6.50 22.82
N GLU A 150 -9.63 5.58 23.49
CA GLU A 150 -9.51 4.18 23.08
C GLU A 150 -10.86 3.46 23.15
N ASP A 151 -11.65 3.70 24.19
CA ASP A 151 -12.97 3.09 24.33
C ASP A 151 -13.91 3.52 23.21
N PHE A 152 -13.82 4.77 22.78
CA PHE A 152 -14.60 5.26 21.63
C PHE A 152 -14.15 4.61 20.32
N VAL A 153 -12.84 4.48 20.10
CA VAL A 153 -12.29 3.92 18.86
C VAL A 153 -12.61 2.43 18.70
N PHE A 154 -12.56 1.67 19.79
CA PHE A 154 -12.74 0.22 19.79
C PHE A 154 -14.07 -0.27 20.40
N GLY A 155 -14.87 0.62 20.93
CA GLY A 155 -16.14 0.29 21.60
C GLY A 155 -17.32 1.12 21.08
N CYS A 156 -17.20 1.81 19.94
CA CYS A 156 -18.29 2.60 19.38
C CYS A 156 -19.50 1.71 19.02
N PRO A 157 -20.68 1.96 19.57
CA PRO A 157 -21.86 1.16 19.28
C PRO A 157 -22.56 1.55 17.97
N MET A 158 -22.13 2.62 17.31
CA MET A 158 -22.82 3.15 16.14
C MET A 158 -22.54 2.31 14.88
N PRO A 159 -23.56 1.84 14.17
CA PRO A 159 -23.43 1.12 12.92
C PRO A 159 -23.21 2.09 11.74
N PHE A 160 -22.60 1.58 10.66
CA PHE A 160 -22.41 2.25 9.39
C PHE A 160 -22.93 1.39 8.24
N PRO A 161 -24.27 1.19 8.13
CA PRO A 161 -24.83 0.25 7.16
C PRO A 161 -24.56 0.62 5.71
N GLU A 162 -24.39 1.91 5.41
CA GLU A 162 -24.05 2.41 4.07
C GLU A 162 -22.67 1.96 3.57
N ARG A 163 -21.80 1.49 4.49
CA ARG A 163 -20.43 1.04 4.19
C ARG A 163 -20.36 -0.46 3.85
N ALA A 164 -21.48 -1.20 3.87
CA ALA A 164 -21.48 -2.65 3.69
C ALA A 164 -21.08 -3.10 2.27
N GLY A 165 -21.29 -2.23 1.26
CA GLY A 165 -21.02 -2.54 -0.14
C GLY A 165 -22.13 -3.37 -0.80
N GLY A 166 -21.87 -3.88 -2.01
CA GLY A 166 -22.80 -4.71 -2.76
C GLY A 166 -22.96 -6.12 -2.17
N GLN A 167 -24.05 -6.79 -2.50
CA GLN A 167 -24.43 -8.10 -1.94
C GLN A 167 -23.34 -9.18 -2.10
N ASN A 168 -22.59 -9.17 -3.22
CA ASN A 168 -21.58 -10.18 -3.53
C ASN A 168 -20.14 -9.72 -3.31
N TYR A 169 -19.93 -8.56 -2.66
CA TYR A 169 -18.59 -7.97 -2.51
C TYR A 169 -17.66 -8.80 -1.61
N PHE A 170 -18.20 -9.68 -0.76
CA PHE A 170 -17.42 -10.66 -0.01
C PHE A 170 -17.22 -12.00 -0.73
N ALA A 171 -17.88 -12.20 -1.88
CA ALA A 171 -17.71 -13.40 -2.69
C ALA A 171 -16.57 -13.30 -3.74
N GLY A 172 -15.84 -12.18 -3.76
CA GLY A 172 -14.83 -11.91 -4.77
C GLY A 172 -15.39 -11.24 -6.03
N ASP A 173 -16.68 -10.96 -6.06
CA ASP A 173 -17.34 -10.16 -7.08
C ASP A 173 -17.24 -8.67 -6.74
N GLY A 174 -17.56 -7.82 -7.70
CA GLY A 174 -17.54 -6.38 -7.53
C GLY A 174 -18.12 -5.65 -8.72
N GLU A 175 -17.96 -4.34 -8.73
CA GLU A 175 -18.45 -3.46 -9.78
C GLU A 175 -17.30 -2.72 -10.47
N PHE A 176 -17.28 -2.79 -11.81
CA PHE A 176 -16.29 -2.11 -12.62
C PHE A 176 -16.77 -0.72 -12.99
N ILE A 177 -16.08 0.31 -12.48
CA ILE A 177 -16.44 1.71 -12.67
C ILE A 177 -15.43 2.37 -13.60
N GLY A 178 -15.90 2.94 -14.70
CA GLY A 178 -15.13 3.85 -15.55
C GLY A 178 -15.10 5.24 -14.92
N ILE A 179 -13.92 5.73 -14.56
CA ILE A 179 -13.75 7.06 -13.94
C ILE A 179 -13.56 8.13 -15.04
N ARG A 180 -12.61 7.87 -15.93
CA ARG A 180 -12.30 8.68 -17.12
C ARG A 180 -11.51 7.82 -18.12
N PRO A 181 -11.28 8.26 -19.37
CA PRO A 181 -10.47 7.49 -20.31
C PRO A 181 -9.13 7.03 -19.71
N GLY A 182 -8.87 5.72 -19.75
CA GLY A 182 -7.67 5.09 -19.17
C GLY A 182 -7.68 4.94 -17.65
N ARG A 183 -8.71 5.41 -16.95
CA ARG A 183 -8.83 5.28 -15.48
C ARG A 183 -10.05 4.48 -15.10
N HIS A 184 -9.83 3.42 -14.38
CA HIS A 184 -10.86 2.50 -13.95
C HIS A 184 -10.70 2.14 -12.47
N GLN A 185 -11.79 1.72 -11.85
CA GLN A 185 -11.88 1.29 -10.48
C GLN A 185 -12.71 0.01 -10.38
N TRP A 186 -12.30 -0.90 -9.53
CA TRP A 186 -13.05 -2.06 -9.10
C TRP A 186 -13.55 -1.84 -7.68
N GLU A 187 -14.86 -1.89 -7.47
CA GLU A 187 -15.47 -1.75 -6.15
C GLU A 187 -15.84 -3.12 -5.62
N THR A 188 -15.33 -3.48 -4.44
CA THR A 188 -15.52 -4.77 -3.78
C THR A 188 -15.12 -4.69 -2.32
N ASN A 189 -15.33 -5.75 -1.54
CA ASN A 189 -14.76 -5.90 -0.20
C ASN A 189 -13.63 -6.94 -0.17
N PHE A 190 -13.55 -7.82 -1.19
CA PHE A 190 -12.60 -8.92 -1.23
C PHE A 190 -12.09 -9.20 -2.65
N VAL A 191 -10.78 -9.31 -2.79
CA VAL A 191 -10.07 -9.75 -3.99
C VAL A 191 -9.33 -11.04 -3.65
N PRO A 192 -9.71 -12.20 -4.21
CA PRO A 192 -9.12 -13.50 -3.86
C PRO A 192 -7.60 -13.56 -4.09
N ASP A 193 -7.11 -13.03 -5.21
CA ASP A 193 -5.68 -12.94 -5.55
C ASP A 193 -5.40 -11.67 -6.36
N ILE A 194 -4.79 -10.69 -5.72
CA ILE A 194 -4.44 -9.44 -6.39
C ILE A 194 -3.31 -9.61 -7.42
N SER A 195 -2.53 -10.68 -7.35
CA SER A 195 -1.47 -10.95 -8.32
C SER A 195 -1.98 -11.51 -9.64
N ALA A 196 -3.13 -12.18 -9.61
CA ALA A 196 -3.79 -12.73 -10.79
C ALA A 196 -4.88 -11.80 -11.35
N PHE A 197 -5.25 -10.74 -10.63
CA PHE A 197 -6.32 -9.84 -11.06
C PHE A 197 -5.95 -9.12 -12.36
N GLU A 198 -6.89 -9.04 -13.33
CA GLU A 198 -6.67 -8.37 -14.61
C GLU A 198 -6.58 -6.86 -14.43
N LEU A 199 -5.40 -6.29 -14.68
CA LEU A 199 -5.20 -4.85 -14.69
C LEU A 199 -5.48 -4.28 -16.08
N LYS A 200 -5.78 -2.99 -16.15
CA LYS A 200 -6.01 -2.29 -17.42
C LYS A 200 -4.77 -1.55 -17.86
N LYS A 201 -4.47 -1.61 -19.17
CA LYS A 201 -3.32 -0.94 -19.76
C LYS A 201 -3.33 0.55 -19.43
N TRP A 202 -2.18 1.06 -18.98
CA TRP A 202 -2.03 2.46 -18.62
C TRP A 202 -0.58 2.94 -18.82
N ASP A 203 -0.31 3.42 -20.03
CA ASP A 203 1.04 3.81 -20.46
C ASP A 203 1.46 5.19 -19.91
N ALA A 204 0.55 5.98 -19.34
CA ALA A 204 0.85 7.32 -18.84
C ALA A 204 1.96 7.33 -17.78
N ARG A 205 2.05 6.27 -16.94
CA ARG A 205 3.07 6.09 -15.91
C ARG A 205 4.31 5.33 -16.39
N GLY A 206 4.40 4.98 -17.66
CA GLY A 206 5.61 4.42 -18.30
C GLY A 206 5.46 3.04 -18.89
N ALA A 207 6.36 2.75 -19.73
CA ALA A 207 6.82 1.52 -20.39
C ALA A 207 5.86 0.32 -20.34
N GLY A 208 4.73 0.40 -21.03
CA GLY A 208 3.78 -0.72 -21.18
C GLY A 208 3.09 -1.15 -19.88
N GLY A 209 3.10 -0.32 -18.86
CA GLY A 209 2.52 -0.62 -17.56
C GLY A 209 1.00 -0.76 -17.59
N SER A 210 0.48 -1.45 -16.59
CA SER A 210 -0.95 -1.57 -16.32
C SER A 210 -1.29 -1.14 -14.89
N ASN A 211 -2.54 -0.75 -14.69
CA ASN A 211 -3.03 -0.26 -13.40
C ASN A 211 -4.52 -0.52 -13.26
N LEU A 212 -4.96 -0.71 -12.03
CA LEU A 212 -6.37 -0.67 -11.66
C LEU A 212 -6.49 -0.18 -10.21
N ARG A 213 -7.48 0.68 -9.98
CA ARG A 213 -7.85 1.13 -8.63
C ARG A 213 -8.84 0.17 -8.00
N PHE A 214 -8.79 0.07 -6.69
CA PHE A 214 -9.72 -0.71 -5.88
C PHE A 214 -10.37 0.21 -4.84
N MET A 215 -11.68 0.17 -4.77
CA MET A 215 -12.45 0.70 -3.65
C MET A 215 -12.88 -0.48 -2.80
N LEU A 216 -12.30 -0.59 -1.62
CA LEU A 216 -12.57 -1.68 -0.69
C LEU A 216 -13.41 -1.16 0.47
N ALA A 217 -14.57 -1.77 0.73
CA ALA A 217 -15.48 -1.43 1.82
C ALA A 217 -15.86 0.07 1.89
N ASP A 218 -15.93 0.72 0.73
CA ASP A 218 -16.19 2.16 0.61
C ASP A 218 -15.27 3.04 1.48
N ASN A 219 -14.02 2.62 1.66
CA ASN A 219 -13.04 3.26 2.52
C ASN A 219 -12.52 4.58 1.96
N THR A 220 -11.97 5.40 2.84
CA THR A 220 -11.14 6.57 2.47
C THR A 220 -9.68 6.20 2.22
N ILE A 221 -9.25 4.98 2.52
CA ILE A 221 -7.94 4.47 2.12
C ILE A 221 -8.02 4.05 0.65
N GLY A 222 -7.37 4.84 -0.20
CA GLY A 222 -7.26 4.55 -1.63
C GLY A 222 -6.28 3.39 -1.87
N CYS A 223 -6.64 2.52 -2.81
CA CYS A 223 -5.84 1.37 -3.17
C CYS A 223 -5.70 1.29 -4.69
N HIS A 224 -4.50 0.95 -5.19
CA HIS A 224 -4.36 0.56 -6.59
C HIS A 224 -3.26 -0.48 -6.75
N SER A 225 -3.43 -1.36 -7.72
CA SER A 225 -2.40 -2.27 -8.16
C SER A 225 -1.80 -1.80 -9.48
N SER A 226 -0.48 -1.89 -9.60
CA SER A 226 0.26 -1.55 -10.80
C SER A 226 1.25 -2.65 -11.16
N GLU A 227 1.44 -2.86 -12.45
CA GLU A 227 2.39 -3.84 -12.96
C GLU A 227 3.38 -3.21 -13.93
N MET A 228 4.62 -3.67 -13.84
CA MET A 228 5.73 -3.32 -14.74
C MET A 228 6.11 -4.56 -15.53
N PRO A 229 6.06 -4.53 -16.86
CA PRO A 229 6.58 -5.61 -17.70
C PRO A 229 8.06 -5.91 -17.45
N VAL A 230 8.49 -7.09 -17.90
CA VAL A 230 9.91 -7.48 -17.85
C VAL A 230 10.76 -6.49 -18.64
N GLY A 231 11.92 -6.16 -18.10
CA GLY A 231 12.88 -5.26 -18.74
C GLY A 231 12.38 -3.82 -18.87
N THR A 232 11.49 -3.38 -17.97
CA THR A 232 10.99 -2.01 -17.97
C THR A 232 11.03 -1.38 -16.59
N TYR A 233 10.86 -0.06 -16.55
CA TYR A 233 10.69 0.71 -15.34
C TYR A 233 9.69 1.85 -15.55
N LYS A 234 9.15 2.40 -14.48
CA LYS A 234 8.17 3.49 -14.51
C LYS A 234 8.85 4.85 -14.69
N LYS A 235 8.07 5.86 -15.06
CA LYS A 235 8.50 7.25 -15.01
C LYS A 235 8.64 7.71 -13.56
N GLY A 236 9.60 8.59 -13.29
CA GLY A 236 9.73 9.27 -12.02
C GLY A 236 8.50 10.13 -11.73
N HIS A 237 8.06 10.18 -10.48
CA HIS A 237 6.95 11.01 -10.09
C HIS A 237 6.98 11.29 -8.59
N ARG A 238 6.24 12.30 -8.17
CA ARG A 238 6.03 12.61 -6.75
C ARG A 238 4.55 12.80 -6.44
N HIS A 239 4.24 12.71 -5.19
CA HIS A 239 2.93 13.06 -4.62
C HIS A 239 3.11 13.60 -3.20
N TYR A 240 2.05 14.21 -2.67
CA TYR A 240 2.09 14.91 -1.39
C TYR A 240 1.31 14.17 -0.30
N ASP A 241 1.29 12.86 -0.37
CA ASP A 241 0.64 11.99 0.59
C ASP A 241 1.46 10.72 0.78
N GLY A 242 1.56 10.27 2.01
CA GLY A 242 2.23 9.03 2.34
C GLY A 242 1.56 7.85 1.64
N VAL A 243 2.24 7.27 0.67
CA VAL A 243 1.79 6.08 -0.05
C VAL A 243 2.59 4.88 0.40
N CYS A 244 1.93 3.93 1.04
CA CYS A 244 2.53 2.65 1.37
C CYS A 244 2.54 1.75 0.13
N VAL A 245 3.71 1.32 -0.31
CA VAL A 245 3.90 0.47 -1.49
C VAL A 245 4.29 -0.94 -1.06
N PHE A 246 3.43 -1.91 -1.33
CA PHE A 246 3.69 -3.34 -1.15
C PHE A 246 4.18 -3.98 -2.44
N ALA A 247 5.30 -4.68 -2.41
CA ALA A 247 5.71 -5.56 -3.48
C ALA A 247 4.90 -6.86 -3.44
N VAL A 248 4.06 -7.08 -4.46
CA VAL A 248 3.15 -8.24 -4.58
C VAL A 248 3.84 -9.39 -5.31
N THR A 249 4.50 -9.11 -6.44
CA THR A 249 5.28 -10.08 -7.21
C THR A 249 6.55 -9.43 -7.74
N GLY A 250 7.53 -10.26 -8.09
CA GLY A 250 8.79 -9.80 -8.65
C GLY A 250 9.73 -9.24 -7.59
N LYS A 251 10.79 -8.63 -8.07
CA LYS A 251 11.81 -7.94 -7.29
C LYS A 251 12.35 -6.74 -8.08
N GLY A 252 12.87 -5.80 -7.36
CA GLY A 252 13.44 -4.61 -7.98
C GLY A 252 13.92 -3.62 -6.94
N TYR A 253 13.98 -2.39 -7.34
CA TYR A 253 14.33 -1.30 -6.44
C TYR A 253 13.57 -0.02 -6.82
N SER A 254 13.59 0.94 -5.91
CA SER A 254 13.12 2.30 -6.17
C SER A 254 14.25 3.28 -5.91
N LEU A 255 14.36 4.29 -6.75
CA LEU A 255 15.20 5.45 -6.52
C LEU A 255 14.33 6.61 -6.04
N LEU A 256 14.80 7.32 -5.01
CA LEU A 256 14.13 8.46 -4.40
C LEU A 256 15.08 9.65 -4.38
N TRP A 257 14.57 10.87 -4.66
CA TRP A 257 15.38 12.09 -4.66
C TRP A 257 14.53 13.35 -4.52
N HIS A 258 15.09 14.41 -3.96
CA HIS A 258 14.56 15.77 -4.10
C HIS A 258 15.21 16.46 -5.32
N GLU A 259 14.61 17.55 -5.79
CA GLU A 259 15.12 18.29 -6.97
C GLU A 259 16.60 18.70 -6.85
N ASP A 260 17.04 19.02 -5.63
CA ASP A 260 18.40 19.50 -5.36
C ASP A 260 19.35 18.40 -4.86
N ASP A 261 18.92 17.14 -4.81
CA ASP A 261 19.79 16.04 -4.36
C ASP A 261 20.84 15.69 -5.42
N ALA A 262 22.09 15.57 -4.98
CA ALA A 262 23.19 15.16 -5.86
C ALA A 262 23.13 13.66 -6.20
N ASP A 263 22.56 12.84 -5.31
CA ASP A 263 22.47 11.38 -5.40
C ASP A 263 21.07 10.87 -5.11
N PHE A 264 20.86 9.59 -5.43
CA PHE A 264 19.59 8.91 -5.20
C PHE A 264 19.65 8.07 -3.92
N THR A 265 18.57 8.09 -3.13
CA THR A 265 18.33 7.09 -2.10
C THR A 265 17.71 5.85 -2.76
N ARG A 266 18.32 4.68 -2.54
CA ARG A 266 17.86 3.41 -3.09
C ARG A 266 17.14 2.58 -2.03
N ILE A 267 15.99 2.01 -2.41
CA ILE A 267 15.23 1.04 -1.63
C ILE A 267 15.07 -0.22 -2.49
N ASP A 268 15.70 -1.33 -2.07
CA ASP A 268 15.48 -2.63 -2.71
C ASP A 268 14.23 -3.29 -2.15
N TRP A 269 13.45 -3.95 -3.00
CA TRP A 269 12.22 -4.60 -2.60
C TRP A 269 11.99 -5.93 -3.35
N GLU A 270 11.34 -6.84 -2.67
CA GLU A 270 10.81 -8.11 -3.18
C GLU A 270 9.45 -8.39 -2.54
N HIS A 271 8.77 -9.48 -2.95
CA HIS A 271 7.49 -9.88 -2.36
C HIS A 271 7.52 -9.82 -0.82
N GLY A 272 6.49 -9.19 -0.26
CA GLY A 272 6.34 -9.01 1.19
C GLY A 272 7.01 -7.77 1.77
N CYS A 273 7.85 -7.07 1.01
CA CYS A 273 8.38 -5.77 1.41
C CYS A 273 7.33 -4.69 1.27
N ILE A 274 7.30 -3.80 2.26
CA ILE A 274 6.53 -2.56 2.23
C ILE A 274 7.47 -1.38 2.50
N TYR A 275 7.27 -0.31 1.77
CA TYR A 275 8.00 0.95 1.95
C TYR A 275 7.09 2.15 1.64
N CYS A 276 7.51 3.32 2.06
CA CYS A 276 6.79 4.56 1.78
C CYS A 276 7.80 5.58 1.24
N PRO A 277 7.68 6.02 -0.01
CA PRO A 277 8.43 7.19 -0.47
C PRO A 277 8.07 8.40 0.39
N PRO A 278 9.06 9.15 0.93
CA PRO A 278 8.78 10.36 1.68
C PRO A 278 7.97 11.38 0.87
N GLU A 279 7.18 12.19 1.57
CA GLU A 279 6.38 13.25 0.97
C GLU A 279 7.25 14.17 0.12
N SER A 280 6.76 14.56 -1.04
CA SER A 280 7.40 15.45 -2.01
C SER A 280 8.66 14.92 -2.68
N MET A 281 9.24 13.80 -2.26
CA MET A 281 10.35 13.19 -2.99
C MET A 281 9.87 12.59 -4.31
N PHE A 282 10.60 12.85 -5.38
CA PHE A 282 10.49 12.03 -6.57
C PHE A 282 10.86 10.59 -6.26
N HIS A 283 10.13 9.67 -6.86
CA HIS A 283 10.44 8.25 -6.77
C HIS A 283 10.13 7.56 -8.09
N GLN A 284 10.94 6.54 -8.38
CA GLN A 284 10.84 5.77 -9.61
C GLN A 284 11.05 4.29 -9.30
N HIS A 285 10.23 3.42 -9.90
CA HIS A 285 10.22 1.98 -9.61
C HIS A 285 10.78 1.20 -10.78
N PHE A 286 11.65 0.23 -10.51
CA PHE A 286 12.43 -0.54 -11.47
C PHE A 286 12.19 -2.04 -11.30
N ASN A 287 11.76 -2.71 -12.35
CA ASN A 287 11.62 -4.17 -12.36
C ASN A 287 12.94 -4.83 -12.79
N THR A 288 13.57 -5.60 -11.90
CA THR A 288 14.79 -6.37 -12.21
C THR A 288 14.54 -7.87 -12.28
N ALA A 289 13.28 -8.31 -12.17
CA ALA A 289 12.92 -9.71 -12.30
C ALA A 289 12.77 -10.13 -13.78
N ASP A 290 12.88 -11.42 -14.03
CA ASP A 290 12.63 -12.07 -15.33
C ASP A 290 11.14 -12.30 -15.62
N HIS A 291 10.27 -11.80 -14.75
CA HIS A 291 8.81 -11.81 -14.87
C HIS A 291 8.24 -10.44 -14.48
N PRO A 292 6.95 -10.15 -14.81
CA PRO A 292 6.33 -8.89 -14.45
C PRO A 292 6.36 -8.65 -12.94
N SER A 293 6.71 -7.44 -12.52
CA SER A 293 6.67 -7.03 -11.13
C SER A 293 5.41 -6.22 -10.85
N ARG A 294 4.66 -6.67 -9.85
CA ARG A 294 3.41 -6.04 -9.42
C ARG A 294 3.55 -5.49 -8.01
N TYR A 295 3.03 -4.31 -7.80
CA TYR A 295 2.91 -3.71 -6.48
C TYR A 295 1.51 -3.21 -6.20
N LEU A 296 1.20 -3.11 -4.91
CA LEU A 296 -0.02 -2.53 -4.36
C LEU A 296 0.35 -1.22 -3.68
N ALA A 297 -0.32 -0.14 -4.01
CA ALA A 297 -0.11 1.15 -3.37
C ALA A 297 -1.37 1.56 -2.60
N LEU A 298 -1.18 1.92 -1.34
CA LEU A 298 -2.21 2.30 -0.38
C LEU A 298 -1.95 3.73 0.08
N GLN A 299 -2.97 4.58 0.00
CA GLN A 299 -2.84 6.02 0.23
C GLN A 299 -4.05 6.59 0.96
N VAL A 300 -3.89 7.71 1.62
CA VAL A 300 -5.00 8.46 2.22
C VAL A 300 -5.83 9.14 1.13
N GLY A 301 -7.14 8.99 1.18
CA GLY A 301 -8.08 9.55 0.21
C GLY A 301 -8.28 8.66 -1.02
N THR A 302 -9.45 8.73 -1.60
CA THR A 302 -9.87 8.03 -2.82
C THR A 302 -10.41 9.02 -3.84
N ILE A 303 -10.69 8.58 -5.07
CA ILE A 303 -11.38 9.43 -6.06
C ILE A 303 -12.74 9.87 -5.55
N ARG A 304 -13.45 8.96 -4.87
CA ARG A 304 -14.77 9.26 -4.28
C ARG A 304 -14.64 10.21 -3.08
N TYR A 305 -13.62 9.98 -2.22
CA TYR A 305 -13.37 10.72 -0.99
C TYR A 305 -11.94 11.32 -0.99
N PRO A 306 -11.70 12.42 -1.71
CA PRO A 306 -10.34 12.94 -1.89
C PRO A 306 -9.73 13.59 -0.63
N LEU A 307 -10.50 13.80 0.43
CA LEU A 307 -10.15 14.36 1.74
C LEU A 307 -9.51 15.77 1.71
N THR A 308 -8.77 16.13 0.68
CA THR A 308 -8.16 17.45 0.52
C THR A 308 -8.41 18.03 -0.88
N ARG A 309 -8.31 19.38 -1.01
CA ARG A 309 -8.40 20.05 -2.31
C ARG A 309 -7.22 19.70 -3.22
N ILE A 310 -6.03 19.54 -2.64
CA ILE A 310 -4.81 19.16 -3.38
C ILE A 310 -5.01 17.80 -4.01
N LYS A 311 -5.49 16.81 -3.26
CA LYS A 311 -5.79 15.49 -3.80
C LYS A 311 -6.81 15.54 -4.93
N ARG A 312 -7.88 16.31 -4.79
CA ARG A 312 -8.87 16.47 -5.86
C ARG A 312 -8.20 16.99 -7.13
N ALA A 313 -7.38 18.04 -7.07
CA ALA A 313 -6.65 18.59 -8.20
C ALA A 313 -5.70 17.56 -8.83
N MET A 314 -4.92 16.86 -8.01
CA MET A 314 -4.01 15.79 -8.48
C MET A 314 -4.75 14.66 -9.21
N TRP A 315 -5.96 14.32 -8.78
CA TRP A 315 -6.71 13.23 -9.39
C TRP A 315 -7.37 13.63 -10.70
N ASP A 316 -7.69 14.91 -10.83
CA ASP A 316 -8.39 15.42 -12.02
C ASP A 316 -7.44 15.66 -13.21
N VAL A 317 -6.19 16.10 -13.01
CA VAL A 317 -5.37 16.60 -14.12
C VAL A 317 -3.87 16.35 -14.00
N GLU A 318 -3.26 16.38 -12.81
CA GLU A 318 -1.83 16.66 -12.69
C GLU A 318 -0.93 15.43 -12.50
N VAL A 319 -1.50 14.30 -12.09
CA VAL A 319 -0.73 13.11 -11.73
C VAL A 319 0.05 12.49 -12.90
N ASP A 320 -0.40 12.70 -14.13
CA ASP A 320 0.20 12.19 -15.36
C ASP A 320 0.87 13.30 -16.20
N LYS A 321 0.92 14.53 -15.66
CA LYS A 321 1.46 15.71 -16.32
C LYS A 321 2.92 15.90 -15.99
N ASN A 322 3.73 16.32 -17.00
CA ASN A 322 5.15 16.59 -16.79
C ASN A 322 5.38 17.75 -15.80
N VAL A 323 6.46 17.65 -15.03
CA VAL A 323 6.90 18.73 -14.12
C VAL A 323 7.17 20.04 -14.86
N GLU A 324 7.68 19.99 -16.09
CA GLU A 324 7.89 21.16 -16.95
C GLU A 324 6.60 21.90 -17.27
N ASP A 325 5.49 21.19 -17.27
CA ASP A 325 4.14 21.72 -17.50
C ASP A 325 3.38 22.01 -16.20
N GLY A 326 4.06 21.97 -15.04
CA GLY A 326 3.49 22.16 -13.71
C GLY A 326 2.79 20.93 -13.14
N GLY A 327 3.13 19.73 -13.60
CA GLY A 327 2.67 18.45 -13.07
C GLY A 327 3.62 17.83 -12.05
N ALA A 328 3.48 16.52 -11.81
CA ALA A 328 4.21 15.77 -10.81
C ALA A 328 4.97 14.56 -11.38
N GLN A 329 5.12 14.45 -12.69
CA GLN A 329 5.78 13.34 -13.38
C GLN A 329 7.01 13.84 -14.16
N VAL A 330 8.07 13.05 -14.15
CA VAL A 330 9.28 13.27 -14.95
C VAL A 330 9.20 12.36 -16.17
N GLU A 331 9.13 12.95 -17.37
CA GLU A 331 9.15 12.18 -18.60
C GLU A 331 10.51 11.53 -18.82
N TYR A 332 10.58 10.38 -19.52
CA TYR A 332 11.83 9.67 -19.76
C TYR A 332 12.93 10.52 -20.43
N ARG A 333 12.53 11.45 -21.31
CA ARG A 333 13.46 12.38 -21.98
C ARG A 333 14.06 13.42 -21.02
N ASP A 334 13.38 13.68 -19.91
CA ASP A 334 13.71 14.74 -18.94
C ASP A 334 14.33 14.15 -17.66
N GLN A 335 14.39 12.81 -17.55
CA GLN A 335 15.01 12.14 -16.40
C GLN A 335 16.53 12.29 -16.40
N ASP A 336 17.13 12.26 -15.21
CA ASP A 336 18.59 12.18 -15.07
C ASP A 336 19.13 10.94 -15.81
N PRO A 337 20.08 11.10 -16.74
CA PRO A 337 20.63 9.98 -17.53
C PRO A 337 21.23 8.87 -16.67
N ARG A 338 21.78 9.20 -15.48
CA ARG A 338 22.32 8.21 -14.53
C ARG A 338 21.27 7.16 -14.12
N ILE A 339 20.00 7.52 -14.09
CA ILE A 339 18.90 6.61 -13.73
C ILE A 339 18.85 5.42 -14.70
N HIS A 340 18.96 5.68 -16.00
CA HIS A 340 18.96 4.63 -17.02
C HIS A 340 20.21 3.76 -16.94
N ASP A 341 21.38 4.36 -16.74
CA ASP A 341 22.64 3.64 -16.59
C ASP A 341 22.65 2.72 -15.36
N ILE A 342 22.16 3.21 -14.22
CA ILE A 342 21.99 2.40 -13.00
C ILE A 342 21.10 1.20 -13.30
N TRP A 343 19.97 1.42 -13.99
CA TRP A 343 19.04 0.34 -14.29
C TRP A 343 19.64 -0.69 -15.26
N LEU A 344 20.34 -0.27 -16.32
CA LEU A 344 21.04 -1.18 -17.25
C LEU A 344 22.07 -2.04 -16.52
N ALA A 345 22.83 -1.44 -15.59
CA ALA A 345 23.80 -2.17 -14.77
C ALA A 345 23.13 -3.21 -13.85
N GLU A 346 21.92 -2.91 -13.33
CA GLU A 346 21.18 -3.83 -12.47
C GLU A 346 20.59 -5.01 -13.26
N ILE A 347 19.94 -4.79 -14.40
CA ILE A 347 19.37 -5.88 -15.19
C ILE A 347 20.44 -6.77 -15.82
N ALA A 348 21.63 -6.23 -16.10
CA ALA A 348 22.78 -7.03 -16.56
C ALA A 348 23.16 -8.13 -15.55
N LYS A 349 22.99 -7.89 -14.24
CA LYS A 349 23.25 -8.89 -13.18
C LYS A 349 22.25 -10.04 -13.20
N THR A 350 21.06 -9.82 -13.72
CA THR A 350 19.97 -10.82 -13.76
C THR A 350 19.78 -11.44 -15.15
N GLY A 351 20.51 -10.98 -16.16
CA GLY A 351 20.40 -11.44 -17.55
C GLY A 351 19.11 -11.00 -18.25
N VAL A 352 18.38 -10.05 -17.65
CA VAL A 352 17.16 -9.49 -18.24
C VAL A 352 17.54 -8.55 -19.40
N THR A 353 16.85 -8.66 -20.52
CA THR A 353 17.05 -7.76 -21.67
C THR A 353 16.20 -6.50 -21.50
N SER A 354 16.79 -5.32 -21.79
CA SER A 354 16.08 -4.05 -21.77
C SER A 354 14.95 -4.03 -22.81
N GLY A 355 13.74 -3.70 -22.33
CA GLY A 355 12.59 -3.38 -23.18
C GLY A 355 12.38 -1.88 -23.37
N MET A 356 13.28 -1.04 -22.82
CA MET A 356 13.10 0.41 -22.77
C MET A 356 13.35 1.13 -24.08
N ALA A 357 14.09 0.55 -25.04
CA ALA A 357 14.36 1.18 -26.34
C ALA A 357 13.10 1.58 -27.14
N ARG A 358 11.93 1.03 -26.80
CA ARG A 358 10.63 1.44 -27.38
C ARG A 358 10.07 2.73 -26.80
N PHE A 359 10.58 3.16 -25.66
CA PHE A 359 10.02 4.25 -24.83
C PHE A 359 11.04 5.38 -24.62
N ILE A 360 12.32 5.08 -24.76
CA ILE A 360 13.42 6.02 -24.57
C ILE A 360 14.24 6.04 -25.85
N ASP A 361 14.48 7.24 -26.37
CA ASP A 361 15.50 7.47 -27.37
C ASP A 361 16.85 7.61 -26.65
N GLU A 362 17.57 6.50 -26.52
CA GLU A 362 18.87 6.44 -25.82
C GLU A 362 19.91 7.40 -26.40
N SER A 363 19.75 7.80 -27.68
CA SER A 363 20.63 8.79 -28.32
C SER A 363 20.44 10.21 -27.79
N ARG A 364 19.32 10.49 -27.15
CA ARG A 364 18.99 11.79 -26.53
C ARG A 364 19.34 11.86 -25.06
N LEU A 365 19.68 10.74 -24.43
CA LEU A 365 20.19 10.76 -23.07
C LEU A 365 21.59 11.38 -23.14
N VAL A 366 21.71 12.61 -22.67
CA VAL A 366 23.00 13.34 -22.65
C VAL A 366 23.98 12.54 -21.79
N LYS A 367 24.91 11.87 -22.41
CA LYS A 367 26.04 11.26 -21.71
C LYS A 367 26.85 12.40 -21.13
N THR A 368 26.66 12.69 -19.85
CA THR A 368 27.61 13.53 -19.11
C THR A 368 28.94 12.80 -19.14
N SER A 369 29.88 13.32 -19.92
CA SER A 369 31.27 12.87 -19.93
C SER A 369 31.80 12.83 -18.52
N ALA A 370 32.32 11.69 -18.12
CA ALA A 370 33.01 11.44 -16.85
C ALA A 370 34.15 12.42 -16.59
#